data_d1a9121b6b620036c7dc3f75af9dd75a
#
_entry.id   d1a9121b6b620036c7dc3f75af9dd75a
#
_cell.length_a   1.000
_cell.length_b   1.000
_cell.length_c   1.000
_cell.angle_alpha   90.00
_cell.angle_beta   90.00
_cell.angle_gamma   90.00
#
_symmetry.space_group_name_H-M   'P 1'
#
loop_
_entity.id
_entity.type
_entity.pdbx_description
1 polymer ?
#
loop_
_entity_poly.entity_id
_entity_poly.type
_entity_poly.pdbx_seq_one_letter_code
_entity_poly.pdbx_strand_id
1 'polypeptide(L)'
;MNEASPGNSSTGKTIAIAGNIGTGKSSLVEFLTRTYGIEPFYEPNDENPYLPDFYEDMKRWAFHSQLYFLSNKFRLHQQLEKLSGVVVLDRTIYEDAEIFATALYKMRKFNSRDWETYWNFYQTILNAIKPPDLMIYLRCSMRTLRKRIRLRGRAMERDIPLSYLKRLEGLYDQWLESYPYGEVLVLETDKLDYINDMVDCLDVMERVEALLPSALKRPGAPES
;
A
#
# COMPACT_ATOMS: atom_id res chain seq x y z
N MET A 1 29.54 -39.57 3.62
CA MET A 1 28.20 -39.20 3.19
C MET A 1 27.65 -38.23 4.25
N ASN A 2 27.76 -36.96 3.96
CA ASN A 2 27.25 -35.90 4.84
C ASN A 2 25.96 -35.43 4.20
N GLU A 3 24.81 -35.81 4.77
CA GLU A 3 23.52 -35.28 4.40
C GLU A 3 23.44 -33.84 4.92
N ALA A 4 23.48 -32.90 4.00
CA ALA A 4 23.17 -31.51 4.29
C ALA A 4 21.67 -31.44 4.60
N SER A 5 21.30 -31.11 5.85
CA SER A 5 19.96 -30.76 6.25
C SER A 5 19.44 -29.62 5.37
N PRO A 6 18.19 -29.67 4.87
CA PRO A 6 17.62 -28.58 4.11
C PRO A 6 17.50 -27.38 5.05
N GLY A 7 18.29 -26.36 4.77
CA GLY A 7 18.21 -25.08 5.47
C GLY A 7 16.78 -24.55 5.40
N ASN A 8 16.25 -24.25 6.57
CA ASN A 8 14.97 -23.58 6.77
C ASN A 8 15.05 -22.19 6.11
N SER A 9 14.69 -22.09 4.82
CA SER A 9 14.57 -20.80 4.13
C SER A 9 13.37 -20.11 4.73
N SER A 10 13.61 -19.26 5.76
CA SER A 10 12.57 -18.36 6.23
C SER A 10 12.18 -17.45 5.08
N THR A 11 11.05 -17.77 4.44
CA THR A 11 10.46 -16.89 3.45
C THR A 11 10.19 -15.54 4.11
N GLY A 12 10.67 -14.47 3.48
CA GLY A 12 10.47 -13.12 3.99
C GLY A 12 8.98 -12.81 4.25
N LYS A 13 8.74 -11.94 5.22
CA LYS A 13 7.40 -11.47 5.59
C LYS A 13 7.13 -10.11 4.99
N THR A 14 5.93 -9.91 4.49
CA THR A 14 5.53 -8.66 3.86
C THR A 14 4.41 -7.99 4.63
N ILE A 15 4.66 -6.75 5.09
CA ILE A 15 3.64 -5.85 5.64
C ILE A 15 3.26 -4.87 4.55
N ALA A 16 1.99 -4.76 4.23
CA ALA A 16 1.50 -3.77 3.28
C ALA A 16 0.74 -2.65 4.00
N ILE A 17 1.03 -1.41 3.65
CA ILE A 17 0.31 -0.24 4.16
C ILE A 17 -0.66 0.24 3.10
N ALA A 18 -1.95 0.08 3.37
CA ALA A 18 -3.05 0.45 2.48
C ALA A 18 -3.79 1.70 2.95
N GLY A 19 -4.49 2.35 2.03
CA GLY A 19 -5.33 3.51 2.34
C GLY A 19 -5.37 4.57 1.26
N ASN A 20 -6.35 5.46 1.36
CA ASN A 20 -6.61 6.51 0.39
C ASN A 20 -5.43 7.50 0.26
N ILE A 21 -5.48 8.39 -0.72
CA ILE A 21 -4.48 9.46 -0.91
C ILE A 21 -4.51 10.38 0.33
N GLY A 22 -3.35 10.62 0.96
CA GLY A 22 -3.24 11.52 2.12
C GLY A 22 -3.55 10.90 3.48
N THR A 23 -3.75 9.59 3.60
CA THR A 23 -4.02 8.92 4.90
C THR A 23 -2.80 8.82 5.82
N GLY A 24 -1.57 9.01 5.30
CA GLY A 24 -0.34 8.96 6.09
C GLY A 24 0.48 7.67 5.91
N LYS A 25 0.24 6.91 4.83
CA LYS A 25 0.95 5.64 4.54
C LYS A 25 2.48 5.76 4.62
N SER A 26 3.06 6.69 3.88
CA SER A 26 4.52 6.84 3.84
C SER A 26 5.10 7.21 5.22
N SER A 27 4.36 7.95 6.05
CA SER A 27 4.76 8.23 7.43
C SER A 27 4.75 6.97 8.31
N LEU A 28 3.76 6.07 8.11
CA LEU A 28 3.73 4.81 8.83
C LEU A 28 4.83 3.86 8.34
N VAL A 29 5.10 3.81 7.04
CA VAL A 29 6.25 3.06 6.49
C VAL A 29 7.54 3.53 7.14
N GLU A 30 7.78 4.84 7.19
CA GLU A 30 8.97 5.43 7.83
C GLU A 30 9.05 5.11 9.33
N PHE A 31 7.91 5.20 10.04
CA PHE A 31 7.82 4.83 11.44
C PHE A 31 8.20 3.36 11.69
N LEU A 32 7.62 2.43 10.95
CA LEU A 32 7.93 1.00 11.08
C LEU A 32 9.37 0.69 10.71
N THR A 33 9.90 1.32 9.66
CA THR A 33 11.30 1.19 9.24
C THR A 33 12.26 1.59 10.38
N ARG A 34 12.02 2.75 11.01
CA ARG A 34 12.86 3.24 12.12
C ARG A 34 12.72 2.40 13.38
N THR A 35 11.50 1.93 13.66
CA THR A 35 11.21 1.18 14.89
C THR A 35 11.77 -0.24 14.85
N TYR A 36 11.68 -0.91 13.71
CA TYR A 36 12.02 -2.33 13.59
C TYR A 36 13.24 -2.61 12.70
N GLY A 37 13.79 -1.61 12.03
CA GLY A 37 14.91 -1.79 11.09
C GLY A 37 14.53 -2.59 9.83
N ILE A 38 13.25 -2.56 9.44
CA ILE A 38 12.74 -3.29 8.27
C ILE A 38 12.94 -2.48 6.99
N GLU A 39 13.06 -3.18 5.85
CA GLU A 39 13.33 -2.55 4.56
C GLU A 39 12.04 -1.95 3.96
N PRO A 40 12.00 -0.64 3.63
CA PRO A 40 10.84 0.01 3.06
C PRO A 40 10.84 -0.05 1.53
N PHE A 41 9.66 -0.29 0.95
CA PHE A 41 9.41 -0.17 -0.48
C PHE A 41 8.30 0.87 -0.72
N TYR A 42 8.72 2.05 -1.17
CA TYR A 42 7.81 3.17 -1.43
C TYR A 42 7.14 3.07 -2.80
N GLU A 43 5.94 3.64 -2.88
CA GLU A 43 5.26 3.80 -4.16
C GLU A 43 6.01 4.81 -5.04
N PRO A 44 6.36 4.46 -6.30
CA PRO A 44 7.17 5.33 -7.18
C PRO A 44 6.33 6.43 -7.82
N ASN A 45 5.64 7.24 -7.01
CA ASN A 45 4.76 8.32 -7.50
C ASN A 45 5.51 9.36 -8.33
N ASP A 46 6.71 9.75 -7.87
CA ASP A 46 7.49 10.81 -8.50
C ASP A 46 8.21 10.31 -9.77
N GLU A 47 8.27 8.99 -9.97
CA GLU A 47 8.86 8.34 -11.14
C GLU A 47 7.83 8.07 -12.24
N ASN A 48 6.53 8.17 -11.95
CA ASN A 48 5.49 7.93 -12.96
C ASN A 48 5.40 9.13 -13.92
N PRO A 49 5.88 8.98 -15.17
CA PRO A 49 5.94 10.09 -16.12
C PRO A 49 4.55 10.57 -16.56
N TYR A 50 3.52 9.77 -16.35
CA TYR A 50 2.14 10.09 -16.74
C TYR A 50 1.35 10.73 -15.60
N LEU A 51 1.87 10.77 -14.37
CA LEU A 51 1.06 11.18 -13.21
C LEU A 51 0.68 12.66 -13.23
N PRO A 52 1.56 13.61 -13.62
CA PRO A 52 1.17 15.00 -13.80
C PRO A 52 0.06 15.16 -14.84
N ASP A 53 0.26 14.61 -16.04
CA ASP A 53 -0.71 14.67 -17.13
C ASP A 53 -2.03 13.96 -16.78
N PHE A 54 -1.97 12.89 -15.99
CA PHE A 54 -3.15 12.18 -15.50
C PHE A 54 -4.03 13.08 -14.63
N TYR A 55 -3.46 13.88 -13.74
CA TYR A 55 -4.26 14.80 -12.94
C TYR A 55 -4.86 15.96 -13.74
N GLU A 56 -4.23 16.35 -14.85
CA GLU A 56 -4.76 17.35 -15.78
C GLU A 56 -5.87 16.77 -16.67
N ASP A 57 -5.66 15.59 -17.27
CA ASP A 57 -6.65 14.89 -18.09
C ASP A 57 -6.70 13.39 -17.78
N MET A 58 -7.47 13.06 -16.71
CA MET A 58 -7.66 11.68 -16.29
C MET A 58 -8.20 10.76 -17.39
N LYS A 59 -9.03 11.29 -18.31
CA LYS A 59 -9.64 10.47 -19.36
C LYS A 59 -8.61 10.01 -20.39
N ARG A 60 -7.66 10.85 -20.72
CA ARG A 60 -6.59 10.54 -21.68
C ARG A 60 -5.52 9.65 -21.07
N TRP A 61 -5.14 9.89 -19.83
CA TRP A 61 -3.94 9.32 -19.24
C TRP A 61 -4.18 8.23 -18.20
N ALA A 62 -5.44 7.92 -17.86
CA ALA A 62 -5.77 6.92 -16.85
C ALA A 62 -5.13 5.56 -17.14
N PHE A 63 -5.29 5.02 -18.36
CA PHE A 63 -4.73 3.72 -18.73
C PHE A 63 -3.20 3.71 -18.61
N HIS A 64 -2.53 4.71 -19.15
CA HIS A 64 -1.06 4.80 -19.15
C HIS A 64 -0.49 4.89 -17.73
N SER A 65 -1.08 5.76 -16.89
CA SER A 65 -0.66 5.94 -15.52
C SER A 65 -0.89 4.68 -14.68
N GLN A 66 -2.04 4.02 -14.82
CA GLN A 66 -2.36 2.80 -14.06
C GLN A 66 -1.53 1.60 -14.54
N LEU A 67 -1.27 1.48 -15.83
CA LEU A 67 -0.40 0.43 -16.37
C LEU A 67 1.05 0.59 -15.89
N TYR A 68 1.52 1.85 -15.76
CA TYR A 68 2.84 2.14 -15.20
C TYR A 68 2.94 1.64 -13.75
N PHE A 69 1.97 1.99 -12.89
CA PHE A 69 1.95 1.52 -11.50
C PHE A 69 1.91 -0.01 -11.42
N LEU A 70 1.00 -0.64 -12.16
CA LEU A 70 0.86 -2.10 -12.19
C LEU A 70 2.18 -2.79 -12.60
N SER A 71 2.84 -2.28 -13.62
CA SER A 71 4.12 -2.81 -14.12
C SER A 71 5.24 -2.68 -13.07
N ASN A 72 5.36 -1.53 -12.41
CA ASN A 72 6.38 -1.31 -11.38
C ASN A 72 6.12 -2.16 -10.13
N LYS A 73 4.86 -2.26 -9.69
CA LYS A 73 4.48 -3.13 -8.56
C LYS A 73 4.77 -4.60 -8.86
N PHE A 74 4.50 -5.07 -10.06
CA PHE A 74 4.85 -6.45 -10.44
C PHE A 74 6.36 -6.69 -10.39
N ARG A 75 7.16 -5.76 -10.92
CA ARG A 75 8.63 -5.82 -10.85
C ARG A 75 9.12 -5.83 -9.40
N LEU A 76 8.49 -5.05 -8.54
CA LEU A 76 8.75 -5.03 -7.11
C LEU A 76 8.47 -6.39 -6.46
N HIS A 77 7.31 -7.00 -6.73
CA HIS A 77 6.99 -8.34 -6.22
C HIS A 77 8.03 -9.39 -6.58
N GLN A 78 8.58 -9.35 -7.80
CA GLN A 78 9.66 -10.25 -8.22
C GLN A 78 10.98 -10.04 -7.42
N GLN A 79 11.21 -8.83 -6.90
CA GLN A 79 12.35 -8.56 -6.02
C GLN A 79 12.09 -9.07 -4.60
N LEU A 80 10.86 -8.87 -4.07
CA LEU A 80 10.48 -9.30 -2.73
C LEU A 80 10.64 -10.80 -2.50
N GLU A 81 10.37 -11.63 -3.50
CA GLU A 81 10.54 -13.08 -3.42
C GLU A 81 11.98 -13.53 -3.11
N LYS A 82 12.96 -12.66 -3.36
CA LYS A 82 14.40 -12.94 -3.16
C LYS A 82 14.92 -12.45 -1.81
N LEU A 83 14.08 -11.70 -1.08
CA LEU A 83 14.48 -11.11 0.20
C LEU A 83 14.16 -12.06 1.36
N SER A 84 15.04 -12.01 2.36
CA SER A 84 14.84 -12.64 3.66
C SER A 84 14.51 -11.54 4.69
N GLY A 85 13.71 -11.89 5.71
CA GLY A 85 13.33 -10.93 6.75
C GLY A 85 11.97 -10.27 6.51
N VAL A 86 11.76 -9.12 7.13
CA VAL A 86 10.50 -8.38 7.01
C VAL A 86 10.69 -7.17 6.12
N VAL A 87 9.74 -6.94 5.23
CA VAL A 87 9.67 -5.76 4.37
C VAL A 87 8.34 -5.03 4.55
N VAL A 88 8.32 -3.73 4.32
CA VAL A 88 7.09 -2.93 4.35
C VAL A 88 6.85 -2.23 3.01
N LEU A 89 5.63 -2.38 2.48
CA LEU A 89 5.20 -1.82 1.20
C LEU A 89 4.30 -0.60 1.42
N ASP A 90 4.60 0.51 0.75
CA ASP A 90 3.66 1.63 0.58
C ASP A 90 2.74 1.31 -0.59
N ARG A 91 1.51 0.88 -0.29
CA ARG A 91 0.47 0.46 -1.21
C ARG A 91 0.74 -0.89 -1.91
N THR A 92 -0.33 -1.61 -2.19
CA THR A 92 -0.32 -2.92 -2.84
C THR A 92 -0.73 -2.85 -4.31
N ILE A 93 -0.36 -3.86 -5.08
CA ILE A 93 -0.83 -4.06 -6.45
C ILE A 93 -2.35 -4.30 -6.52
N TYR A 94 -2.93 -4.87 -5.45
CA TYR A 94 -4.38 -5.07 -5.32
C TYR A 94 -5.12 -3.72 -5.28
N GLU A 95 -4.61 -2.74 -4.53
CA GLU A 95 -5.17 -1.38 -4.48
C GLU A 95 -5.11 -0.70 -5.84
N ASP A 96 -3.98 -0.85 -6.58
CA ASP A 96 -3.84 -0.24 -7.90
C ASP A 96 -4.95 -0.70 -8.85
N ALA A 97 -5.29 -1.99 -8.83
CA ALA A 97 -6.31 -2.56 -9.72
C ALA A 97 -7.73 -2.45 -9.15
N GLU A 98 -7.94 -2.94 -7.91
CA GLU A 98 -9.28 -3.13 -7.35
C GLU A 98 -9.87 -1.82 -6.82
N ILE A 99 -9.03 -0.83 -6.49
CA ILE A 99 -9.46 0.48 -6.01
C ILE A 99 -9.26 1.56 -7.09
N PHE A 100 -8.01 1.84 -7.49
CA PHE A 100 -7.69 2.99 -8.34
C PHE A 100 -8.16 2.81 -9.78
N ALA A 101 -7.76 1.74 -10.45
CA ALA A 101 -8.20 1.49 -11.82
C ALA A 101 -9.72 1.24 -11.89
N THR A 102 -10.29 0.53 -10.91
CA THR A 102 -11.74 0.33 -10.78
C THR A 102 -12.50 1.65 -10.60
N ALA A 103 -11.98 2.58 -9.77
CA ALA A 103 -12.57 3.91 -9.63
C ALA A 103 -12.61 4.66 -10.96
N LEU A 104 -11.50 4.65 -11.69
CA LEU A 104 -11.37 5.32 -12.98
C LEU A 104 -12.28 4.71 -14.03
N TYR A 105 -12.43 3.40 -14.06
CA TYR A 105 -13.39 2.72 -14.93
C TYR A 105 -14.84 3.10 -14.59
N LYS A 106 -15.24 3.04 -13.32
CA LYS A 106 -16.57 3.45 -12.85
C LYS A 106 -16.86 4.93 -13.10
N MET A 107 -15.82 5.77 -13.17
CA MET A 107 -15.91 7.19 -13.55
C MET A 107 -15.84 7.43 -15.07
N ARG A 108 -15.85 6.38 -15.90
CA ARG A 108 -15.73 6.46 -17.36
C ARG A 108 -14.45 7.16 -17.83
N LYS A 109 -13.37 7.02 -17.06
CA LYS A 109 -12.02 7.49 -17.43
C LYS A 109 -11.24 6.45 -18.22
N PHE A 110 -11.56 5.15 -18.04
CA PHE A 110 -11.18 4.07 -18.94
C PHE A 110 -12.30 3.80 -19.97
N ASN A 111 -11.98 3.51 -21.21
CA ASN A 111 -12.90 2.86 -22.13
C ASN A 111 -12.94 1.34 -21.86
N SER A 112 -13.94 0.62 -22.39
CA SER A 112 -14.14 -0.80 -22.10
C SER A 112 -12.96 -1.66 -22.57
N ARG A 113 -12.35 -1.36 -23.72
CA ARG A 113 -11.22 -2.10 -24.28
C ARG A 113 -9.96 -1.95 -23.43
N ASP A 114 -9.64 -0.72 -22.99
CA ASP A 114 -8.50 -0.45 -22.12
C ASP A 114 -8.70 -1.11 -20.76
N TRP A 115 -9.95 -1.08 -20.23
CA TRP A 115 -10.29 -1.76 -18.99
C TRP A 115 -10.09 -3.27 -19.06
N GLU A 116 -10.63 -3.92 -20.09
CA GLU A 116 -10.47 -5.36 -20.31
C GLU A 116 -8.99 -5.77 -20.42
N THR A 117 -8.21 -4.98 -21.18
CA THR A 117 -6.77 -5.20 -21.32
C THR A 117 -6.04 -5.09 -19.99
N TYR A 118 -6.31 -4.03 -19.23
CA TYR A 118 -5.72 -3.80 -17.90
C TYR A 118 -6.09 -4.90 -16.93
N TRP A 119 -7.38 -5.26 -16.86
CA TRP A 119 -7.90 -6.26 -15.94
C TRP A 119 -7.35 -7.66 -16.22
N ASN A 120 -7.31 -8.06 -17.49
CA ASN A 120 -6.73 -9.35 -17.89
C ASN A 120 -5.23 -9.42 -17.55
N PHE A 121 -4.50 -8.32 -17.70
CA PHE A 121 -3.10 -8.26 -17.31
C PHE A 121 -2.93 -8.37 -15.79
N TYR A 122 -3.75 -7.65 -15.02
CA TYR A 122 -3.78 -7.78 -13.56
C TYR A 122 -4.07 -9.21 -13.10
N GLN A 123 -5.11 -9.87 -13.67
CA GLN A 123 -5.43 -11.26 -13.35
C GLN A 123 -4.28 -12.23 -13.65
N THR A 124 -3.54 -11.99 -14.73
CA THR A 124 -2.36 -12.78 -15.06
C THR A 124 -1.26 -12.62 -14.01
N ILE A 125 -1.05 -11.40 -13.53
CA ILE A 125 -0.05 -11.09 -12.49
C ILE A 125 -0.40 -11.76 -11.16
N LEU A 126 -1.68 -11.81 -10.78
CA LEU A 126 -2.11 -12.41 -9.51
C LEU A 126 -1.65 -13.86 -9.33
N ASN A 127 -1.52 -14.62 -10.42
CA ASN A 127 -1.04 -16.00 -10.37
C ASN A 127 0.47 -16.11 -10.10
N ALA A 128 1.18 -15.00 -10.18
CA ALA A 128 2.65 -14.94 -10.08
C ALA A 128 3.13 -14.15 -8.85
N ILE A 129 2.24 -13.73 -7.95
CA ILE A 129 2.61 -12.97 -6.76
C ILE A 129 2.01 -13.58 -5.50
N LYS A 130 2.67 -13.35 -4.37
CA LYS A 130 2.13 -13.71 -3.05
C LYS A 130 1.45 -12.51 -2.40
N PRO A 131 0.31 -12.72 -1.72
CA PRO A 131 -0.29 -11.66 -0.92
C PRO A 131 0.59 -11.27 0.28
N PRO A 132 0.41 -10.07 0.83
CA PRO A 132 1.10 -9.66 2.04
C PRO A 132 0.66 -10.53 3.23
N ASP A 133 1.59 -10.77 4.18
CA ASP A 133 1.30 -11.51 5.41
C ASP A 133 0.41 -10.70 6.36
N LEU A 134 0.52 -9.38 6.32
CA LEU A 134 -0.32 -8.44 7.05
C LEU A 134 -0.60 -7.21 6.21
N MET A 135 -1.85 -6.78 6.17
CA MET A 135 -2.21 -5.47 5.66
C MET A 135 -2.59 -4.53 6.80
N ILE A 136 -1.99 -3.34 6.83
CA ILE A 136 -2.37 -2.25 7.72
C ILE A 136 -3.12 -1.20 6.92
N TYR A 137 -4.43 -1.11 7.14
CA TYR A 137 -5.27 -0.14 6.45
C TYR A 137 -5.43 1.14 7.28
N LEU A 138 -5.02 2.27 6.72
CA LEU A 138 -5.18 3.57 7.34
C LEU A 138 -6.50 4.21 6.92
N ARG A 139 -7.36 4.44 7.89
CA ARG A 139 -8.63 5.15 7.72
C ARG A 139 -8.56 6.53 8.34
N CYS A 140 -9.09 7.54 7.67
CA CYS A 140 -9.33 8.85 8.26
C CYS A 140 -10.48 9.56 7.57
N SER A 141 -11.04 10.57 8.24
CA SER A 141 -12.10 11.38 7.68
C SER A 141 -11.64 12.14 6.42
N MET A 142 -12.56 12.41 5.52
CA MET A 142 -12.32 13.20 4.32
C MET A 142 -11.76 14.60 4.65
N ARG A 143 -12.11 15.16 5.81
CA ARG A 143 -11.58 16.42 6.33
C ARG A 143 -10.07 16.31 6.58
N THR A 144 -9.64 15.29 7.32
CA THR A 144 -8.24 15.04 7.66
C THR A 144 -7.42 14.73 6.40
N LEU A 145 -7.93 13.88 5.53
CA LEU A 145 -7.31 13.53 4.26
C LEU A 145 -7.01 14.78 3.42
N ARG A 146 -7.99 15.67 3.20
CA ARG A 146 -7.81 16.91 2.45
C ARG A 146 -6.83 17.88 3.12
N LYS A 147 -6.82 17.95 4.46
CA LYS A 147 -5.84 18.74 5.22
C LYS A 147 -4.42 18.21 4.95
N ARG A 148 -4.22 16.89 5.05
CA ARG A 148 -2.90 16.25 4.84
C ARG A 148 -2.41 16.40 3.39
N ILE A 149 -3.27 16.24 2.38
CA ILE A 149 -2.92 16.47 0.97
C ILE A 149 -2.43 17.91 0.76
N ARG A 150 -3.13 18.89 1.33
CA ARG A 150 -2.72 20.31 1.23
C ARG A 150 -1.39 20.59 1.94
N LEU A 151 -1.18 20.01 3.13
CA LEU A 151 0.06 20.17 3.88
C LEU A 151 1.27 19.55 3.18
N ARG A 152 1.07 18.39 2.53
CA ARG A 152 2.11 17.72 1.72
C ARG A 152 2.55 18.58 0.52
N GLY A 153 1.64 19.35 -0.05
CA GLY A 153 1.96 20.41 -1.02
C GLY A 153 2.42 19.91 -2.40
N ARG A 154 2.19 18.65 -2.77
CA ARG A 154 2.50 18.17 -4.12
C ARG A 154 1.65 18.93 -5.13
N ALA A 155 2.31 19.62 -6.09
CA ALA A 155 1.62 20.47 -7.07
C ALA A 155 0.55 19.70 -7.85
N MET A 156 0.87 18.47 -8.29
CA MET A 156 -0.03 17.60 -9.06
C MET A 156 -1.27 17.13 -8.28
N GLU A 157 -1.22 17.16 -6.94
CA GLU A 157 -2.34 16.69 -6.11
C GLU A 157 -3.26 17.83 -5.62
N ARG A 158 -2.90 19.09 -5.91
CA ARG A 158 -3.61 20.28 -5.42
C ARG A 158 -5.08 20.27 -5.82
N ASP A 159 -5.35 19.83 -7.05
CA ASP A 159 -6.67 19.90 -7.68
C ASP A 159 -7.35 18.52 -7.81
N ILE A 160 -6.95 17.54 -6.99
CA ILE A 160 -7.62 16.24 -6.97
C ILE A 160 -9.11 16.43 -6.69
N PRO A 161 -10.02 15.96 -7.57
CA PRO A 161 -11.45 16.13 -7.39
C PRO A 161 -11.93 15.42 -6.10
N LEU A 162 -12.74 16.11 -5.29
CA LEU A 162 -13.32 15.53 -4.08
C LEU A 162 -14.17 14.28 -4.39
N SER A 163 -14.86 14.29 -5.55
CA SER A 163 -15.62 13.14 -6.03
C SER A 163 -14.75 11.91 -6.26
N TYR A 164 -13.51 12.09 -6.71
CA TYR A 164 -12.54 11.00 -6.87
C TYR A 164 -12.13 10.42 -5.51
N LEU A 165 -11.73 11.27 -4.56
CA LEU A 165 -11.34 10.83 -3.21
C LEU A 165 -12.49 10.08 -2.50
N LYS A 166 -13.73 10.56 -2.61
CA LYS A 166 -14.91 9.87 -2.07
C LYS A 166 -15.20 8.55 -2.77
N ARG A 167 -14.94 8.47 -4.08
CA ARG A 167 -15.09 7.22 -4.82
C ARG A 167 -14.09 6.18 -4.35
N LEU A 168 -12.83 6.59 -4.16
CA LEU A 168 -11.80 5.70 -3.62
C LEU A 168 -12.18 5.19 -2.23
N GLU A 169 -12.62 6.09 -1.33
CA GLU A 169 -13.05 5.71 0.03
C GLU A 169 -14.15 4.65 0.02
N GLY A 170 -15.22 4.86 -0.76
CA GLY A 170 -16.29 3.88 -0.86
C GLY A 170 -15.88 2.55 -1.50
N LEU A 171 -14.83 2.53 -2.34
CA LEU A 171 -14.26 1.29 -2.86
C LEU A 171 -13.40 0.59 -1.81
N TYR A 172 -12.64 1.34 -1.01
CA TYR A 172 -11.89 0.76 0.11
C TYR A 172 -12.81 0.09 1.13
N ASP A 173 -13.92 0.74 1.50
CA ASP A 173 -14.88 0.15 2.45
C ASP A 173 -15.44 -1.17 1.93
N GLN A 174 -15.89 -1.23 0.67
CA GLN A 174 -16.37 -2.45 0.04
C GLN A 174 -15.29 -3.54 -0.08
N TRP A 175 -14.07 -3.14 -0.42
CA TRP A 175 -12.94 -4.05 -0.58
C TRP A 175 -12.53 -4.71 0.73
N LEU A 176 -12.52 -3.94 1.82
CA LEU A 176 -12.17 -4.43 3.15
C LEU A 176 -13.18 -5.43 3.71
N GLU A 177 -14.47 -5.26 3.41
CA GLU A 177 -15.52 -6.20 3.83
C GLU A 177 -15.32 -7.60 3.27
N SER A 178 -14.67 -7.71 2.11
CA SER A 178 -14.46 -8.98 1.38
C SER A 178 -13.01 -9.29 1.08
N TYR A 179 -12.04 -8.65 1.78
CA TYR A 179 -10.62 -8.83 1.52
C TYR A 179 -10.18 -10.29 1.70
N PRO A 180 -9.78 -11.00 0.61
CA PRO A 180 -9.56 -12.44 0.67
C PRO A 180 -8.11 -12.84 0.94
N TYR A 181 -7.18 -11.85 1.03
CA TYR A 181 -5.75 -12.13 0.95
C TYR A 181 -5.03 -12.23 2.30
N GLY A 182 -5.73 -12.13 3.43
CA GLY A 182 -5.15 -12.29 4.75
C GLY A 182 -5.70 -11.34 5.81
N GLU A 183 -4.96 -11.18 6.91
CA GLU A 183 -5.37 -10.32 8.02
C GLU A 183 -5.22 -8.84 7.70
N VAL A 184 -6.17 -8.05 8.22
CA VAL A 184 -6.18 -6.59 8.07
C VAL A 184 -6.23 -5.93 9.43
N LEU A 185 -5.22 -5.11 9.73
CA LEU A 185 -5.23 -4.21 10.87
C LEU A 185 -5.76 -2.84 10.43
N VAL A 186 -6.91 -2.43 10.93
CA VAL A 186 -7.46 -1.09 10.67
C VAL A 186 -6.95 -0.11 11.72
N LEU A 187 -6.32 0.99 11.28
CA LEU A 187 -5.87 2.10 12.12
C LEU A 187 -6.66 3.37 11.76
N GLU A 188 -7.45 3.86 12.73
CA GLU A 188 -8.15 5.15 12.61
C GLU A 188 -7.16 6.29 12.88
N THR A 189 -6.82 7.06 11.85
CA THR A 189 -5.71 8.02 11.92
C THR A 189 -6.12 9.48 12.08
N ASP A 190 -7.38 9.77 12.36
CA ASP A 190 -7.83 11.16 12.54
C ASP A 190 -7.17 11.86 13.73
N LYS A 191 -7.00 11.13 14.83
CA LYS A 191 -6.42 11.62 16.08
C LYS A 191 -5.10 10.95 16.44
N LEU A 192 -4.68 9.97 15.68
CA LEU A 192 -3.48 9.17 15.95
C LEU A 192 -2.21 9.95 15.55
N ASP A 193 -1.33 10.19 16.51
CA ASP A 193 -0.02 10.85 16.31
C ASP A 193 1.13 9.96 16.81
N TYR A 194 1.29 8.80 16.20
CA TYR A 194 2.35 7.84 16.53
C TYR A 194 3.78 8.35 16.25
N ILE A 195 3.92 9.57 15.71
CA ILE A 195 5.23 10.19 15.45
C ILE A 195 5.69 11.02 16.66
N ASN A 196 4.77 11.76 17.29
CA ASN A 196 5.10 12.70 18.35
C ASN A 196 4.51 12.31 19.71
N ASP A 197 3.47 11.46 19.75
CA ASP A 197 2.85 10.99 20.98
C ASP A 197 3.29 9.56 21.31
N MET A 198 3.91 9.38 22.49
CA MET A 198 4.47 8.10 22.92
C MET A 198 3.38 7.04 23.17
N VAL A 199 2.19 7.45 23.63
CA VAL A 199 1.08 6.51 23.91
C VAL A 199 0.56 5.96 22.58
N ASP A 200 0.32 6.81 21.61
CA ASP A 200 -0.10 6.42 20.27
C ASP A 200 0.98 5.54 19.57
N CYS A 201 2.25 5.88 19.78
CA CYS A 201 3.38 5.10 19.28
C CYS A 201 3.35 3.67 19.84
N LEU A 202 3.22 3.52 21.16
CA LEU A 202 3.18 2.20 21.82
C LEU A 202 1.94 1.39 21.42
N ASP A 203 0.77 2.03 21.30
CA ASP A 203 -0.47 1.37 20.85
C ASP A 203 -0.31 0.79 19.45
N VAL A 204 0.23 1.56 18.50
CA VAL A 204 0.48 1.08 17.14
C VAL A 204 1.45 -0.10 17.13
N MET A 205 2.55 0.00 17.89
CA MET A 205 3.55 -1.07 17.99
C MET A 205 2.95 -2.35 18.55
N GLU A 206 2.21 -2.28 19.66
CA GLU A 206 1.57 -3.42 20.31
C GLU A 206 0.61 -4.13 19.34
N ARG A 207 -0.21 -3.37 18.64
CA ARG A 207 -1.19 -3.91 17.68
C ARG A 207 -0.53 -4.59 16.48
N VAL A 208 0.58 -4.04 15.97
CA VAL A 208 1.33 -4.64 14.86
C VAL A 208 2.07 -5.89 15.30
N GLU A 209 2.74 -5.84 16.47
CA GLU A 209 3.47 -6.97 17.04
C GLU A 209 2.55 -8.16 17.40
N ALA A 210 1.32 -7.89 17.82
CA ALA A 210 0.33 -8.93 18.11
C ALA A 210 -0.02 -9.79 16.89
N LEU A 211 0.05 -9.23 15.68
CA LEU A 211 -0.28 -9.92 14.44
C LEU A 211 0.93 -10.59 13.76
N LEU A 212 2.15 -10.10 14.04
CA LEU A 212 3.40 -10.65 13.49
C LEU A 212 4.48 -10.87 14.57
N PRO A 213 4.19 -11.55 15.68
CA PRO A 213 5.06 -11.59 16.86
C PRO A 213 6.42 -12.23 16.60
N SER A 214 6.51 -13.23 15.72
CA SER A 214 7.75 -13.93 15.37
C SER A 214 8.60 -13.22 14.33
N ALA A 215 8.03 -12.24 13.61
CA ALA A 215 8.68 -11.57 12.48
C ALA A 215 9.27 -10.20 12.86
N LEU A 216 8.70 -9.52 13.86
CA LEU A 216 9.12 -8.19 14.28
C LEU A 216 9.91 -8.27 15.60
N LYS A 217 11.19 -7.96 15.53
CA LYS A 217 12.04 -7.80 16.72
C LYS A 217 12.50 -6.36 16.82
N ARG A 218 12.32 -5.74 17.99
CA ARG A 218 12.91 -4.42 18.25
C ARG A 218 14.42 -4.53 18.31
N PRO A 219 15.18 -3.62 17.72
CA PRO A 219 16.63 -3.56 17.91
C PRO A 219 16.96 -3.45 19.41
N GLY A 220 17.74 -4.38 19.95
CA GLY A 220 18.11 -4.38 21.37
C GLY A 220 17.13 -5.04 22.33
N ALA A 221 16.04 -5.67 21.87
CA ALA A 221 15.21 -6.51 22.74
C ALA A 221 15.97 -7.79 23.13
N PRO A 222 15.94 -8.22 24.43
CA PRO A 222 16.58 -9.46 24.84
C PRO A 222 15.95 -10.66 24.12
N GLU A 223 16.77 -11.59 23.68
CA GLU A 223 16.29 -12.85 23.15
C GLU A 223 15.58 -13.62 24.28
N SER A 224 14.29 -13.91 24.09
CA SER A 224 13.46 -14.70 24.99
C SER A 224 13.69 -16.20 24.80
#